data_d7d282c23cf646b1d13b1131a6e8be98
#
_entry.id   d7d282c23cf646b1d13b1131a6e8be98
#
_cell.length_a   1.000
_cell.length_b   1.000
_cell.length_c   1.000
_cell.angle_alpha   90.00
_cell.angle_beta   90.00
_cell.angle_gamma   90.00
#
_symmetry.space_group_name_H-M   'P 1'
#
loop_
_entity.id
_entity.type
_entity.pdbx_description
1 polymer ?
#
loop_
_entity_poly.entity_id
_entity_poly.type
_entity_poly.pdbx_seq_one_letter_code
_entity_poly.pdbx_strand_id
1 'polypeptide(L)'
;VRPGIMLYGASPFADKTVEDLDILPVMTFTAKIIALNTIQASESVGYGSTFIVDKETELAIVSIGYGDGYPRAFFKQNYVAINGQKVPVVGRVAMDMIAIDVTDLNAQLGTQVELWGKHRLVDDVAEANSTIGYELLCRLSNRPIRKKL
;
A
#
# COMPACT_ATOMS: atom_id res chain seq x y z
N VAL A 1 10.26 29.52 -10.12
CA VAL A 1 10.40 28.06 -10.24
C VAL A 1 9.28 27.41 -9.47
N ARG A 2 8.68 26.36 -10.05
CA ARG A 2 7.60 25.59 -9.42
C ARG A 2 8.01 24.12 -9.42
N PRO A 3 8.76 23.63 -8.42
CA PRO A 3 9.28 22.27 -8.39
C PRO A 3 8.17 21.19 -8.23
N GLY A 4 6.99 21.59 -7.74
CA GLY A 4 5.84 20.72 -7.67
C GLY A 4 6.09 19.46 -6.82
N ILE A 5 5.68 18.31 -7.35
CA ILE A 5 5.70 17.03 -6.64
C ILE A 5 7.11 16.52 -6.33
N MET A 6 8.15 16.99 -7.02
CA MET A 6 9.54 16.65 -6.72
C MET A 6 9.91 16.96 -5.27
N LEU A 7 9.32 17.99 -4.66
CA LEU A 7 9.50 18.33 -3.24
C LEU A 7 8.96 17.25 -2.29
N TYR A 8 8.13 16.36 -2.79
CA TYR A 8 7.53 15.26 -2.03
C TYR A 8 8.13 13.90 -2.38
N GLY A 9 9.14 13.89 -3.28
CA GLY A 9 9.86 12.68 -3.64
C GLY A 9 9.14 11.80 -4.66
N ALA A 10 8.40 12.41 -5.59
CA ALA A 10 7.75 11.73 -6.70
C ALA A 10 8.16 12.37 -8.04
N SER A 11 8.08 11.60 -9.14
CA SER A 11 8.43 12.12 -10.47
C SER A 11 7.35 13.04 -11.03
N PRO A 12 7.71 14.21 -11.59
CA PRO A 12 6.78 15.08 -12.31
C PRO A 12 6.60 14.65 -13.77
N PHE A 13 7.33 13.64 -14.24
CA PHE A 13 7.35 13.17 -15.61
C PHE A 13 6.76 11.77 -15.72
N ALA A 14 6.05 11.50 -16.81
CA ALA A 14 5.47 10.19 -17.07
C ALA A 14 6.49 9.16 -17.59
N ASP A 15 7.62 9.63 -18.13
CA ASP A 15 8.67 8.85 -18.80
C ASP A 15 9.98 8.78 -18.03
N LYS A 16 10.02 9.34 -16.82
CA LYS A 16 11.22 9.32 -15.95
C LYS A 16 10.85 8.87 -14.55
N THR A 17 11.66 7.97 -14.02
CA THR A 17 11.54 7.52 -12.64
C THR A 17 12.17 8.51 -11.65
N VAL A 18 11.94 8.32 -10.36
CA VAL A 18 12.60 9.13 -9.32
C VAL A 18 14.10 8.86 -9.27
N GLU A 19 14.53 7.64 -9.61
CA GLU A 19 15.93 7.26 -9.73
C GLU A 19 16.63 8.01 -10.88
N ASP A 20 15.97 8.14 -12.04
CA ASP A 20 16.50 8.91 -13.18
C ASP A 20 16.72 10.40 -12.86
N LEU A 21 15.98 10.89 -11.86
CA LEU A 21 16.00 12.30 -11.45
C LEU A 21 16.78 12.54 -10.16
N ASP A 22 17.39 11.51 -9.58
CA ASP A 22 18.06 11.55 -8.27
C ASP A 22 17.16 12.14 -7.16
N ILE A 23 15.86 11.76 -7.17
CA ILE A 23 14.88 12.20 -6.20
C ILE A 23 14.64 11.07 -5.18
N LEU A 24 14.59 11.43 -3.92
CA LEU A 24 14.30 10.49 -2.83
C LEU A 24 12.91 10.70 -2.26
N PRO A 25 12.18 9.62 -1.88
CA PRO A 25 10.92 9.75 -1.16
C PRO A 25 11.08 10.56 0.13
N VAL A 26 10.24 11.59 0.30
CA VAL A 26 10.28 12.49 1.47
C VAL A 26 9.43 11.96 2.62
N MET A 27 8.42 11.13 2.31
CA MET A 27 7.56 10.53 3.33
C MET A 27 7.49 9.03 3.20
N THR A 28 7.28 8.37 4.33
CA THR A 28 6.93 6.95 4.39
C THR A 28 5.55 6.80 5.03
N PHE A 29 4.61 6.21 4.31
CA PHE A 29 3.28 5.91 4.81
C PHE A 29 3.24 4.46 5.27
N THR A 30 3.02 4.25 6.56
CA THR A 30 3.07 2.92 7.17
C THR A 30 1.86 2.65 8.05
N ALA A 31 1.57 1.37 8.22
CA ALA A 31 0.59 0.87 9.17
C ALA A 31 1.11 -0.39 9.85
N LYS A 32 0.31 -1.00 10.72
CA LYS A 32 0.70 -2.22 11.45
C LYS A 32 -0.26 -3.35 11.17
N ILE A 33 0.25 -4.57 11.22
CA ILE A 33 -0.57 -5.79 11.26
C ILE A 33 -1.29 -5.84 12.61
N ILE A 34 -2.62 -5.99 12.56
CA ILE A 34 -3.50 -6.04 13.74
C ILE A 34 -4.18 -7.39 13.95
N ALA A 35 -4.20 -8.24 12.91
CA ALA A 35 -4.68 -9.61 13.02
C ALA A 35 -3.98 -10.51 12.01
N LEU A 36 -3.89 -11.80 12.33
CA LEU A 36 -3.42 -12.87 11.46
C LEU A 36 -4.50 -13.95 11.44
N ASN A 37 -4.84 -14.45 10.26
CA ASN A 37 -5.86 -15.48 10.06
C ASN A 37 -5.39 -16.44 8.99
N THR A 38 -5.55 -17.74 9.23
CA THR A 38 -5.39 -18.76 8.20
C THR A 38 -6.74 -19.02 7.56
N ILE A 39 -6.82 -18.95 6.24
CA ILE A 39 -8.02 -19.26 5.47
C ILE A 39 -7.75 -20.46 4.55
N GLN A 40 -8.80 -21.26 4.32
CA GLN A 40 -8.71 -22.50 3.55
C GLN A 40 -9.00 -22.22 2.06
N ALA A 41 -8.51 -23.13 1.20
CA ALA A 41 -8.83 -23.08 -0.22
C ALA A 41 -10.34 -22.96 -0.46
N SER A 42 -10.72 -22.16 -1.45
CA SER A 42 -12.10 -21.81 -1.83
C SER A 42 -12.82 -20.82 -0.90
N GLU A 43 -12.20 -20.36 0.20
CA GLU A 43 -12.72 -19.26 0.99
C GLU A 43 -12.47 -17.91 0.33
N SER A 44 -13.33 -16.95 0.59
CA SER A 44 -13.27 -15.61 0.01
C SER A 44 -12.79 -14.56 0.99
N VAL A 45 -12.12 -13.52 0.46
CA VAL A 45 -11.58 -12.41 1.24
C VAL A 45 -12.28 -11.10 0.87
N GLY A 46 -12.70 -10.37 1.90
CA GLY A 46 -13.19 -9.00 1.77
C GLY A 46 -14.60 -8.87 1.21
N TYR A 47 -15.03 -7.64 1.00
CA TYR A 47 -16.36 -7.30 0.54
C TYR A 47 -16.66 -7.81 -0.86
N GLY A 48 -17.81 -8.48 -0.99
CA GLY A 48 -18.32 -8.97 -2.27
C GLY A 48 -17.63 -10.23 -2.77
N SER A 49 -16.85 -10.91 -1.90
CA SER A 49 -16.22 -12.22 -2.19
C SER A 49 -15.51 -12.26 -3.55
N THR A 50 -14.88 -11.14 -3.94
CA THR A 50 -14.23 -11.00 -5.26
C THR A 50 -12.85 -11.63 -5.34
N PHE A 51 -12.26 -11.97 -4.21
CA PHE A 51 -10.99 -12.68 -4.12
C PHE A 51 -11.25 -14.02 -3.43
N ILE A 52 -10.92 -15.10 -4.09
CA ILE A 52 -11.04 -16.47 -3.58
C ILE A 52 -9.63 -17.06 -3.56
N VAL A 53 -9.24 -17.67 -2.44
CA VAL A 53 -7.94 -18.33 -2.33
C VAL A 53 -8.00 -19.72 -2.94
N ASP A 54 -6.95 -20.11 -3.64
CA ASP A 54 -6.81 -21.42 -4.31
C ASP A 54 -6.11 -22.47 -3.42
N LYS A 55 -5.47 -22.04 -2.37
CA LYS A 55 -4.77 -22.88 -1.38
C LYS A 55 -4.92 -22.29 0.02
N GLU A 56 -4.52 -23.06 1.04
CA GLU A 56 -4.40 -22.50 2.39
C GLU A 56 -3.47 -21.28 2.37
N THR A 57 -3.97 -20.18 2.90
CA THR A 57 -3.34 -18.86 2.81
C THR A 57 -3.33 -18.18 4.19
N GLU A 58 -2.17 -17.68 4.60
CA GLU A 58 -2.06 -16.87 5.80
C GLU A 58 -2.29 -15.39 5.44
N LEU A 59 -3.34 -14.82 6.00
CA LEU A 59 -3.71 -13.42 5.81
C LEU A 59 -3.34 -12.57 7.01
N ALA A 60 -2.76 -11.41 6.74
CA ALA A 60 -2.63 -10.36 7.72
C ALA A 60 -3.61 -9.22 7.43
N ILE A 61 -4.26 -8.73 8.49
CA ILE A 61 -5.07 -7.51 8.44
C ILE A 61 -4.22 -6.34 8.92
N VAL A 62 -4.17 -5.30 8.10
CA VAL A 62 -3.39 -4.08 8.35
C VAL A 62 -4.35 -2.92 8.64
N SER A 63 -4.04 -2.14 9.68
CA SER A 63 -4.87 -1.03 10.17
C SER A 63 -4.74 0.22 9.29
N ILE A 64 -5.15 0.13 8.02
CA ILE A 64 -5.13 1.22 7.04
C ILE A 64 -6.18 0.97 5.96
N GLY A 65 -6.87 2.00 5.51
CA GLY A 65 -7.85 1.87 4.46
C GLY A 65 -8.09 3.18 3.70
N TYR A 66 -9.17 3.22 2.91
CA TYR A 66 -9.45 4.41 2.10
C TYR A 66 -9.84 5.65 2.94
N GLY A 67 -10.31 5.46 4.17
CA GLY A 67 -10.57 6.54 5.12
C GLY A 67 -9.29 7.26 5.57
N ASP A 68 -8.13 6.60 5.45
CA ASP A 68 -6.83 7.15 5.78
C ASP A 68 -6.15 7.83 4.57
N GLY A 69 -6.71 7.61 3.37
CA GLY A 69 -6.18 8.11 2.11
C GLY A 69 -5.56 7.03 1.20
N TYR A 70 -5.58 5.75 1.62
CA TYR A 70 -5.12 4.66 0.77
C TYR A 70 -6.12 4.40 -0.37
N PRO A 71 -5.69 4.17 -1.62
CA PRO A 71 -6.61 3.98 -2.73
C PRO A 71 -7.53 2.77 -2.53
N ARG A 72 -8.82 2.92 -2.83
CA ARG A 72 -9.82 1.84 -2.74
C ARG A 72 -9.86 0.97 -3.99
N ALA A 73 -9.63 1.56 -5.16
CA ALA A 73 -9.72 0.87 -6.43
C ALA A 73 -8.43 0.10 -6.73
N PHE A 74 -8.58 -1.09 -7.31
CA PHE A 74 -7.48 -1.86 -7.88
C PHE A 74 -7.75 -2.08 -9.36
N PHE A 75 -6.85 -1.63 -10.19
CA PHE A 75 -6.89 -1.90 -11.63
C PHE A 75 -5.80 -2.86 -12.08
N LYS A 76 -4.74 -3.02 -11.26
CA LYS A 76 -3.63 -3.96 -11.47
C LYS A 76 -3.29 -4.64 -10.14
N GLN A 77 -2.38 -5.61 -10.19
CA GLN A 77 -1.85 -6.24 -8.97
C GLN A 77 -1.28 -5.18 -8.03
N ASN A 78 -1.84 -5.07 -6.84
CA ASN A 78 -1.38 -4.16 -5.82
C ASN A 78 -0.58 -4.92 -4.76
N TYR A 79 0.44 -4.27 -4.21
CA TYR A 79 1.28 -4.82 -3.15
C TYR A 79 1.61 -3.75 -2.12
N VAL A 80 2.07 -4.19 -0.97
CA VAL A 80 2.70 -3.37 0.07
C VAL A 80 4.11 -3.90 0.29
N ALA A 81 4.92 -3.24 1.12
CA ALA A 81 6.24 -3.76 1.45
C ALA A 81 6.34 -4.09 2.94
N ILE A 82 6.95 -5.25 3.26
CA ILE A 82 7.35 -5.63 4.61
C ILE A 82 8.85 -5.93 4.54
N ASN A 83 9.66 -5.16 5.27
CA ASN A 83 11.12 -5.28 5.25
C ASN A 83 11.73 -5.28 3.82
N GLY A 84 11.14 -4.49 2.91
CA GLY A 84 11.55 -4.41 1.51
C GLY A 84 11.02 -5.52 0.60
N GLN A 85 10.33 -6.52 1.13
CA GLN A 85 9.71 -7.58 0.33
C GLN A 85 8.31 -7.16 -0.13
N LYS A 86 7.98 -7.45 -1.40
CA LYS A 86 6.65 -7.20 -1.96
C LYS A 86 5.65 -8.20 -1.41
N VAL A 87 4.54 -7.71 -0.87
CA VAL A 87 3.47 -8.50 -0.26
C VAL A 87 2.14 -8.16 -0.93
N PRO A 88 1.44 -9.11 -1.55
CA PRO A 88 0.20 -8.86 -2.26
C PRO A 88 -0.89 -8.33 -1.35
N VAL A 89 -1.60 -7.30 -1.80
CA VAL A 89 -2.88 -6.88 -1.20
C VAL A 89 -3.99 -7.72 -1.83
N VAL A 90 -4.81 -8.34 -1.01
CA VAL A 90 -5.86 -9.26 -1.44
C VAL A 90 -7.25 -8.76 -1.05
N GLY A 91 -8.21 -9.01 -1.92
CA GLY A 91 -9.57 -8.52 -1.72
C GLY A 91 -9.69 -7.00 -1.88
N ARG A 92 -10.85 -6.46 -1.51
CA ARG A 92 -11.14 -5.02 -1.63
C ARG A 92 -10.68 -4.26 -0.39
N VAL A 93 -10.10 -3.09 -0.61
CA VAL A 93 -9.74 -2.16 0.48
C VAL A 93 -11.01 -1.71 1.21
N ALA A 94 -11.05 -1.88 2.53
CA ALA A 94 -12.09 -1.37 3.40
C ALA A 94 -11.80 0.08 3.83
N MET A 95 -12.68 0.67 4.63
CA MET A 95 -12.52 2.05 5.09
C MET A 95 -11.29 2.23 5.97
N ASP A 96 -10.97 1.24 6.81
CA ASP A 96 -9.97 1.32 7.88
C ASP A 96 -9.04 0.09 7.92
N MET A 97 -9.15 -0.83 6.96
CA MET A 97 -8.29 -2.02 6.91
C MET A 97 -8.07 -2.53 5.48
N ILE A 98 -6.94 -3.20 5.28
CA ILE A 98 -6.64 -4.01 4.10
C ILE A 98 -6.22 -5.40 4.53
N ALA A 99 -6.43 -6.38 3.66
CA ALA A 99 -5.89 -7.73 3.81
C ALA A 99 -4.68 -7.91 2.89
N ILE A 100 -3.64 -8.56 3.38
CA ILE A 100 -2.43 -8.89 2.63
C ILE A 100 -2.11 -10.38 2.80
N ASP A 101 -1.56 -11.00 1.76
CA ASP A 101 -1.13 -12.40 1.79
C ASP A 101 0.29 -12.48 2.36
N VAL A 102 0.44 -13.11 3.51
CA VAL A 102 1.73 -13.27 4.22
C VAL A 102 2.17 -14.73 4.33
N THR A 103 1.61 -15.62 3.49
CA THR A 103 1.85 -17.07 3.54
C THR A 103 3.34 -17.45 3.56
N ASP A 104 4.15 -16.74 2.77
CA ASP A 104 5.59 -17.02 2.65
C ASP A 104 6.45 -16.08 3.55
N LEU A 105 5.82 -15.41 4.53
CA LEU A 105 6.48 -14.46 5.40
C LEU A 105 6.28 -14.81 6.88
N ASN A 106 7.32 -14.67 7.68
CA ASN A 106 7.19 -14.73 9.13
C ASN A 106 6.65 -13.40 9.69
N ALA A 107 5.39 -13.09 9.35
CA ALA A 107 4.73 -11.87 9.81
C ALA A 107 4.15 -12.06 11.21
N GLN A 108 4.17 -11.01 12.03
CA GLN A 108 3.66 -11.02 13.40
C GLN A 108 2.74 -9.83 13.64
N LEU A 109 1.92 -9.92 14.69
CA LEU A 109 1.15 -8.76 15.17
C LEU A 109 2.09 -7.60 15.48
N GLY A 110 1.74 -6.40 15.00
CA GLY A 110 2.55 -5.21 15.16
C GLY A 110 3.64 -5.02 14.10
N THR A 111 3.88 -6.01 13.23
CA THR A 111 4.81 -5.85 12.09
C THR A 111 4.42 -4.62 11.27
N GLN A 112 5.42 -3.80 10.96
CA GLN A 112 5.23 -2.60 10.16
C GLN A 112 5.11 -2.93 8.67
N VAL A 113 4.12 -2.35 8.05
CA VAL A 113 3.81 -2.48 6.63
C VAL A 113 3.96 -1.11 5.98
N GLU A 114 4.78 -1.03 4.93
CA GLU A 114 4.96 0.18 4.14
C GLU A 114 3.97 0.19 2.96
N LEU A 115 3.09 1.19 2.95
CA LEU A 115 2.10 1.41 1.88
C LEU A 115 2.75 2.12 0.69
N TRP A 116 3.57 3.13 0.96
CA TRP A 116 4.55 3.75 0.08
C TRP A 116 5.64 4.47 0.86
N GLY A 117 6.78 4.64 0.24
CA GLY A 117 7.97 5.24 0.82
C GLY A 117 9.22 4.81 0.08
N LYS A 118 10.17 4.24 0.79
CA LYS A 118 11.46 3.83 0.25
C LYS A 118 11.40 2.57 -0.62
N HIS A 119 10.62 1.55 -0.19
CA HIS A 119 10.59 0.23 -0.85
C HIS A 119 9.44 0.09 -1.84
N ARG A 120 8.51 1.01 -1.80
CA ARG A 120 7.42 1.16 -2.74
C ARG A 120 7.16 2.63 -2.99
N LEU A 121 7.42 3.11 -4.17
CA LEU A 121 7.23 4.52 -4.49
C LEU A 121 5.74 4.89 -4.56
N VAL A 122 5.42 6.12 -4.23
CA VAL A 122 4.04 6.64 -4.39
C VAL A 122 3.60 6.58 -5.87
N ASP A 123 4.55 6.72 -6.78
CA ASP A 123 4.31 6.63 -8.23
C ASP A 123 3.89 5.21 -8.64
N ASP A 124 4.50 4.14 -8.07
CA ASP A 124 4.08 2.74 -8.28
C ASP A 124 2.65 2.51 -7.80
N VAL A 125 2.30 3.09 -6.64
CA VAL A 125 0.94 3.00 -6.11
C VAL A 125 -0.04 3.73 -7.02
N ALA A 126 0.33 4.89 -7.53
CA ALA A 126 -0.48 5.68 -8.44
C ALA A 126 -0.71 4.93 -9.76
N GLU A 127 0.33 4.37 -10.36
CA GLU A 127 0.22 3.57 -11.58
C GLU A 127 -0.69 2.35 -11.39
N ALA A 128 -0.51 1.60 -10.29
CA ALA A 128 -1.34 0.43 -9.98
C ALA A 128 -2.84 0.78 -9.81
N ASN A 129 -3.14 2.04 -9.51
CA ASN A 129 -4.50 2.55 -9.31
C ASN A 129 -4.99 3.47 -10.45
N SER A 130 -4.27 3.53 -11.57
CA SER A 130 -4.60 4.37 -12.74
C SER A 130 -4.82 5.85 -12.39
N THR A 131 -3.95 6.37 -11.51
CA THR A 131 -3.95 7.75 -11.05
C THR A 131 -2.52 8.31 -11.03
N ILE A 132 -2.32 9.46 -10.41
CA ILE A 132 -1.04 10.16 -10.30
C ILE A 132 -0.63 10.37 -8.83
N GLY A 133 0.67 10.45 -8.56
CA GLY A 133 1.20 10.66 -7.20
C GLY A 133 0.62 11.89 -6.50
N TYR A 134 0.33 12.96 -7.25
CA TYR A 134 -0.34 14.16 -6.73
C TYR A 134 -1.66 13.84 -6.02
N GLU A 135 -2.52 13.02 -6.65
CA GLU A 135 -3.80 12.65 -6.08
C GLU A 135 -3.62 11.88 -4.78
N LEU A 136 -2.72 10.90 -4.76
CA LEU A 136 -2.47 10.09 -3.57
C LEU A 136 -1.97 10.92 -2.39
N LEU A 137 -1.03 11.82 -2.64
CA LEU A 137 -0.50 12.71 -1.59
C LEU A 137 -1.54 13.69 -1.06
N CYS A 138 -2.41 14.21 -1.94
CA CYS A 138 -3.51 15.10 -1.54
C CYS A 138 -4.63 14.38 -0.79
N ARG A 139 -4.84 13.08 -1.05
CA ARG A 139 -5.91 12.28 -0.41
C ARG A 139 -5.60 11.85 1.01
N LEU A 140 -4.36 11.96 1.47
CA LEU A 140 -4.01 11.64 2.85
C LEU A 140 -4.88 12.42 3.83
N SER A 141 -5.67 11.70 4.61
CA SER A 141 -6.57 12.27 5.60
C SER A 141 -5.81 12.75 6.85
N ASN A 142 -6.52 13.30 7.81
CA ASN A 142 -5.95 13.67 9.12
C ASN A 142 -5.94 12.50 10.12
N ARG A 143 -6.37 11.29 9.73
CA ARG A 143 -6.39 10.12 10.60
C ARG A 143 -4.99 9.55 10.89
N PRO A 144 -4.10 9.41 9.89
CA PRO A 144 -2.73 8.96 10.13
C PRO A 144 -1.93 9.96 10.98
N ILE A 145 -1.20 9.43 11.96
CA ILE A 145 -0.31 10.24 12.81
C ILE A 145 0.90 10.66 11.99
N ARG A 146 1.11 11.97 11.87
CA ARG A 146 2.28 12.53 11.20
C ARG A 146 3.42 12.70 12.19
N LYS A 147 4.56 12.08 11.90
CA LYS A 147 5.80 12.24 12.68
C LYS A 147 6.86 12.88 11.80
N LYS A 148 7.55 13.86 12.34
CA LYS A 148 8.77 14.40 11.72
C LYS A 148 9.94 13.58 12.23
N LEU A 149 10.75 13.05 11.32
CA LEU A 149 12.00 12.35 11.60
C LEU A 149 13.18 13.32 11.65
#